data_b068194a2b8bc8fbaef2282a774d808a
#
_entry.id   b068194a2b8bc8fbaef2282a774d808a
#
_cell.length_a   1.000
_cell.length_b   1.000
_cell.length_c   1.000
_cell.angle_alpha   90.00
_cell.angle_beta   90.00
_cell.angle_gamma   90.00
#
_symmetry.space_group_name_H-M   'P 1'
#
loop_
_entity.id
_entity.type
_entity.pdbx_description
1 polymer ?
#
loop_
_entity_poly.entity_id
_entity_poly.type
_entity_poly.pdbx_seq_one_letter_code
_entity_poly.pdbx_strand_id
1 'polypeptide(L)'
;MSFENVPAGRELPDDFNVIIEIPMNADPIKYEVDKESGTLWVDRFMGTAMHYPCNYGYIPNTISDDGDPVDVLVITPFPLVHSVVVRCRPIGLLQMEDEAGGDAKLLAVPVDKILPWYKHWKRPEDIAPERLLQIRHFFEHYKDLEKGKWVKVGGWLGPDEARAEILTGAKRYLKEKKKTVKS
;
A
#
# COMPACT_ATOMS: atom_id res chain seq x y z
N MET A 1 13.62 -6.18 14.71
CA MET A 1 12.26 -6.80 14.75
C MET A 1 12.02 -7.26 13.34
N SER A 2 11.93 -8.56 13.08
CA SER A 2 11.75 -9.07 11.71
C SER A 2 10.26 -9.19 11.40
N PHE A 3 9.84 -8.73 10.21
CA PHE A 3 8.46 -8.83 9.73
C PHE A 3 8.16 -10.15 9.00
N GLU A 4 9.14 -11.02 8.83
CA GLU A 4 9.01 -12.31 8.12
C GLU A 4 7.88 -13.21 8.66
N ASN A 5 7.60 -13.12 9.96
CA ASN A 5 6.57 -13.91 10.61
C ASN A 5 5.19 -13.23 10.66
N VAL A 6 5.06 -12.03 10.09
CA VAL A 6 3.76 -11.36 9.98
C VAL A 6 2.98 -11.99 8.82
N PRO A 7 1.84 -12.65 9.05
CA PRO A 7 1.06 -13.23 7.96
C PRO A 7 0.40 -12.14 7.13
N ALA A 8 0.07 -12.45 5.87
CA ALA A 8 -0.65 -11.53 4.97
C ALA A 8 -1.99 -11.06 5.55
N GLY A 9 -2.66 -11.89 6.32
CA GLY A 9 -3.92 -11.54 6.96
C GLY A 9 -4.54 -12.72 7.68
N ARG A 10 -5.69 -12.49 8.31
CA ARG A 10 -6.49 -13.52 8.98
C ARG A 10 -7.48 -14.17 8.04
N GLU A 11 -8.10 -13.38 7.16
CA GLU A 11 -9.18 -13.81 6.25
C GLU A 11 -9.10 -13.00 4.95
N LEU A 12 -8.11 -13.38 4.11
CA LEU A 12 -7.94 -12.72 2.81
C LEU A 12 -9.18 -12.96 1.91
N PRO A 13 -9.60 -11.95 1.16
CA PRO A 13 -9.03 -10.60 1.01
C PRO A 13 -9.62 -9.53 1.94
N ASP A 14 -10.54 -9.86 2.84
CA ASP A 14 -11.34 -8.89 3.60
C ASP A 14 -10.78 -8.52 4.98
N ASP A 15 -9.77 -9.24 5.47
CA ASP A 15 -9.02 -8.97 6.71
C ASP A 15 -7.55 -9.30 6.51
N PHE A 16 -6.77 -8.29 6.14
CA PHE A 16 -5.35 -8.39 5.85
C PHE A 16 -4.51 -7.47 6.73
N ASN A 17 -3.23 -7.79 6.87
CA ASN A 17 -2.26 -7.01 7.61
C ASN A 17 -1.52 -6.05 6.68
N VAL A 18 -1.30 -4.83 7.14
CA VAL A 18 -0.44 -3.84 6.47
C VAL A 18 0.67 -3.47 7.42
N ILE A 19 1.91 -3.54 6.94
CA ILE A 19 3.09 -2.99 7.62
C ILE A 19 3.26 -1.57 7.11
N ILE A 20 3.22 -0.60 8.01
CA ILE A 20 3.34 0.82 7.65
C ILE A 20 4.83 1.17 7.52
N GLU A 21 5.21 1.67 6.34
CA GLU A 21 6.56 2.18 6.06
C GLU A 21 6.63 3.69 6.20
N ILE A 22 5.58 4.40 5.74
CA ILE A 22 5.55 5.86 5.71
C ILE A 22 4.25 6.34 6.37
N PRO A 23 4.35 7.03 7.51
CA PRO A 23 3.19 7.65 8.14
C PRO A 23 2.53 8.73 7.28
N MET A 24 1.24 8.91 7.42
CA MET A 24 0.54 10.07 6.86
C MET A 24 1.19 11.38 7.35
N ASN A 25 1.36 12.34 6.45
CA ASN A 25 2.00 13.64 6.67
C ASN A 25 3.50 13.58 7.06
N ALA A 26 4.15 12.43 6.89
CA ALA A 26 5.60 12.35 7.05
C ALA A 26 6.32 13.22 6.02
N ASP A 27 7.53 13.66 6.38
CA ASP A 27 8.44 14.36 5.46
C ASP A 27 8.67 13.53 4.18
N PRO A 28 9.06 14.17 3.06
CA PRO A 28 9.21 13.52 1.77
C PRO A 28 10.45 12.61 1.71
N ILE A 29 10.46 11.62 2.57
CA ILE A 29 11.48 10.56 2.64
C ILE A 29 10.80 9.23 2.31
N LYS A 30 11.32 8.52 1.31
CA LYS A 30 10.87 7.17 1.02
C LYS A 30 11.57 6.18 1.95
N TYR A 31 10.79 5.41 2.67
CA TYR A 31 11.26 4.30 3.49
C TYR A 31 10.77 2.99 2.90
N GLU A 32 11.58 1.96 2.99
CA GLU A 32 11.24 0.60 2.59
C GLU A 32 11.75 -0.40 3.63
N VAL A 33 10.99 -1.46 3.83
CA VAL A 33 11.45 -2.58 4.65
C VAL A 33 12.38 -3.44 3.81
N ASP A 34 13.65 -3.51 4.21
CA ASP A 34 14.61 -4.39 3.58
C ASP A 34 14.27 -5.86 3.83
N LYS A 35 14.16 -6.63 2.76
CA LYS A 35 13.69 -8.02 2.78
C LYS A 35 14.65 -8.97 3.54
N GLU A 36 15.94 -8.66 3.57
CA GLU A 36 16.94 -9.51 4.23
C GLU A 36 17.00 -9.27 5.74
N SER A 37 17.11 -8.00 6.13
CA SER A 37 17.22 -7.62 7.54
C SER A 37 15.87 -7.51 8.27
N GLY A 38 14.77 -7.35 7.52
CA GLY A 38 13.44 -7.09 8.05
C GLY A 38 13.35 -5.77 8.81
N THR A 39 14.22 -4.81 8.52
CA THR A 39 14.24 -3.48 9.14
C THR A 39 13.87 -2.40 8.14
N LEU A 40 13.40 -1.27 8.65
CA LEU A 40 13.07 -0.11 7.83
C LEU A 40 14.33 0.66 7.45
N TRP A 41 14.51 0.91 6.16
CA TRP A 41 15.65 1.65 5.59
C TRP A 41 15.17 2.92 4.91
N VAL A 42 16.04 3.92 4.85
CA VAL A 42 15.84 5.07 3.96
C VAL A 42 16.22 4.63 2.55
N ASP A 43 15.23 4.57 1.66
CA ASP A 43 15.47 4.34 0.24
C ASP A 43 16.04 5.62 -0.41
N ARG A 44 15.31 6.74 -0.29
CA ARG A 44 15.76 8.03 -0.81
C ARG A 44 15.01 9.21 -0.20
N PHE A 45 15.61 10.39 -0.32
CA PHE A 45 14.93 11.66 -0.13
C PHE A 45 14.23 12.03 -1.44
N MET A 46 12.92 12.25 -1.39
CA MET A 46 12.17 12.64 -2.58
C MET A 46 12.38 14.12 -2.88
N GLY A 47 12.45 14.48 -4.17
CA GLY A 47 12.62 15.87 -4.60
C GLY A 47 11.40 16.77 -4.40
N THR A 48 10.23 16.18 -4.13
CA THR A 48 8.99 16.92 -3.91
C THR A 48 8.93 17.58 -2.54
N ALA A 49 8.17 18.68 -2.43
CA ALA A 49 7.81 19.30 -1.15
C ALA A 49 6.49 18.76 -0.57
N MET A 50 5.83 17.81 -1.26
CA MET A 50 4.59 17.21 -0.82
C MET A 50 4.84 16.12 0.23
N HIS A 51 3.87 15.98 1.15
CA HIS A 51 3.85 14.89 2.14
C HIS A 51 2.90 13.77 1.69
N TYR A 52 3.15 12.53 2.15
CA TYR A 52 2.24 11.44 1.89
C TYR A 52 0.83 11.75 2.44
N PRO A 53 -0.22 11.70 1.61
CA PRO A 53 -1.56 12.12 2.03
C PRO A 53 -2.27 11.11 2.94
N CYS A 54 -1.78 9.88 3.01
CA CYS A 54 -2.27 8.79 3.88
C CYS A 54 -1.10 7.92 4.32
N ASN A 55 -1.32 7.03 5.28
CA ASN A 55 -0.28 6.08 5.64
C ASN A 55 -0.02 5.15 4.46
N TYR A 56 1.23 4.87 4.19
CA TYR A 56 1.68 4.00 3.11
C TYR A 56 2.43 2.80 3.68
N GLY A 57 2.20 1.65 3.12
CA GLY A 57 2.86 0.42 3.49
C GLY A 57 2.48 -0.72 2.54
N TYR A 58 2.69 -1.93 2.94
CA TYR A 58 2.48 -3.10 2.10
C TYR A 58 1.84 -4.28 2.85
N ILE A 59 1.30 -5.23 2.08
CA ILE A 59 0.80 -6.51 2.61
C ILE A 59 1.96 -7.51 2.64
N PRO A 60 2.38 -8.02 3.80
CA PRO A 60 3.43 -9.02 3.86
C PRO A 60 3.00 -10.32 3.18
N ASN A 61 3.98 -11.09 2.67
CA ASN A 61 3.72 -12.35 1.98
C ASN A 61 2.81 -12.22 0.74
N THR A 62 2.97 -11.13 0.00
CA THR A 62 2.35 -10.90 -1.32
C THR A 62 3.41 -10.50 -2.33
N ILE A 63 3.10 -10.63 -3.63
CA ILE A 63 3.95 -10.16 -4.74
C ILE A 63 3.04 -9.55 -5.81
N SER A 64 3.26 -8.28 -6.14
CA SER A 64 2.57 -7.54 -7.21
C SER A 64 3.25 -7.78 -8.58
N ASP A 65 2.80 -7.08 -9.62
CA ASP A 65 3.29 -7.28 -10.99
C ASP A 65 4.76 -6.85 -11.18
N ASP A 66 5.20 -5.85 -10.41
CA ASP A 66 6.58 -5.34 -10.39
C ASP A 66 7.57 -6.22 -9.57
N GLY A 67 7.07 -7.24 -8.86
CA GLY A 67 7.86 -8.14 -8.03
C GLY A 67 8.01 -7.70 -6.58
N ASP A 68 7.46 -6.55 -6.21
CA ASP A 68 7.39 -6.06 -4.84
C ASP A 68 6.09 -6.49 -4.14
N PRO A 69 6.00 -6.40 -2.80
CA PRO A 69 4.76 -6.65 -2.11
C PRO A 69 3.63 -5.71 -2.58
N VAL A 70 2.38 -6.13 -2.40
CA VAL A 70 1.23 -5.31 -2.75
C VAL A 70 1.17 -4.06 -1.86
N ASP A 71 1.27 -2.89 -2.47
CA ASP A 71 1.23 -1.58 -1.83
C ASP A 71 -0.16 -1.18 -1.35
N VAL A 72 -0.23 -0.52 -0.19
CA VAL A 72 -1.48 -0.13 0.44
C VAL A 72 -1.46 1.30 0.95
N LEU A 73 -2.49 2.05 0.58
CA LEU A 73 -2.84 3.36 1.13
C LEU A 73 -3.85 3.16 2.26
N VAL A 74 -3.44 3.39 3.50
CA VAL A 74 -4.30 3.19 4.67
C VAL A 74 -4.82 4.54 5.18
N ILE A 75 -6.13 4.74 5.08
CA ILE A 75 -6.78 5.96 5.58
C ILE A 75 -7.13 5.77 7.05
N THR A 76 -6.63 6.70 7.86
CA THR A 76 -6.90 6.79 9.30
C THR A 76 -7.12 8.25 9.69
N PRO A 77 -7.76 8.54 10.84
CA PRO A 77 -7.93 9.91 11.32
C PRO A 77 -6.63 10.55 11.81
N PHE A 78 -5.63 9.74 12.15
CA PHE A 78 -4.33 10.18 12.67
C PHE A 78 -3.19 9.40 11.99
N PRO A 79 -1.97 9.98 11.89
CA PRO A 79 -0.81 9.24 11.41
C PRO A 79 -0.54 8.00 12.28
N LEU A 80 -0.23 6.90 11.64
CA LEU A 80 0.30 5.71 12.32
C LEU A 80 1.81 5.82 12.41
N VAL A 81 2.42 5.19 13.41
CA VAL A 81 3.88 5.11 13.47
C VAL A 81 4.40 4.12 12.43
N HIS A 82 5.59 4.37 11.90
CA HIS A 82 6.25 3.41 10.99
C HIS A 82 6.52 2.07 11.69
N SER A 83 6.65 1.02 10.92
CA SER A 83 6.91 -0.35 11.40
C SER A 83 5.79 -0.95 12.25
N VAL A 84 4.61 -0.32 12.31
CA VAL A 84 3.43 -0.90 12.95
C VAL A 84 2.65 -1.77 11.98
N VAL A 85 2.05 -2.83 12.51
CA VAL A 85 1.12 -3.68 11.76
C VAL A 85 -0.31 -3.24 12.08
N VAL A 86 -1.09 -2.94 11.06
CA VAL A 86 -2.51 -2.62 11.18
C VAL A 86 -3.35 -3.58 10.34
N ARG A 87 -4.41 -4.12 10.92
CA ARG A 87 -5.38 -4.95 10.19
C ARG A 87 -6.34 -4.06 9.43
N CYS A 88 -6.47 -4.33 8.14
CA CYS A 88 -7.26 -3.54 7.20
C CYS A 88 -8.27 -4.38 6.43
N ARG A 89 -9.21 -3.69 5.82
CA ARG A 89 -10.11 -4.19 4.78
C ARG A 89 -10.04 -3.31 3.55
N PRO A 90 -10.20 -3.87 2.34
CA PRO A 90 -10.11 -3.10 1.10
C PRO A 90 -11.37 -2.28 0.87
N ILE A 91 -11.22 -1.09 0.30
CA ILE A 91 -12.32 -0.25 -0.17
C ILE A 91 -12.16 0.16 -1.63
N GLY A 92 -10.98 -0.01 -2.22
CA GLY A 92 -10.73 0.28 -3.62
C GLY A 92 -9.26 0.11 -4.02
N LEU A 93 -8.97 0.56 -5.23
CA LEU A 93 -7.65 0.48 -5.85
C LEU A 93 -7.41 1.75 -6.66
N LEU A 94 -6.25 2.38 -6.50
CA LEU A 94 -5.76 3.43 -7.42
C LEU A 94 -4.95 2.75 -8.52
N GLN A 95 -5.47 2.83 -9.74
CA GLN A 95 -4.76 2.31 -10.90
C GLN A 95 -3.62 3.25 -11.29
N MET A 96 -2.41 2.73 -11.33
CA MET A 96 -1.21 3.49 -11.66
C MET A 96 -0.29 2.67 -12.57
N GLU A 97 0.55 3.39 -13.29
CA GLU A 97 1.64 2.87 -14.12
C GLU A 97 2.84 3.80 -13.99
N ASP A 98 4.03 3.25 -13.90
CA ASP A 98 5.28 4.01 -13.89
C ASP A 98 6.31 3.40 -14.84
N GLU A 99 7.56 3.83 -14.78
CA GLU A 99 8.65 3.34 -15.64
C GLU A 99 8.93 1.83 -15.48
N ALA A 100 8.51 1.20 -14.38
CA ALA A 100 8.68 -0.23 -14.14
C ALA A 100 7.46 -1.06 -14.58
N GLY A 101 6.32 -0.41 -14.87
CA GLY A 101 5.08 -1.05 -15.30
C GLY A 101 3.88 -0.73 -14.43
N GLY A 102 2.95 -1.68 -14.28
CA GLY A 102 1.77 -1.51 -13.44
C GLY A 102 2.14 -1.40 -11.96
N ASP A 103 1.68 -0.34 -11.31
CA ASP A 103 2.01 0.03 -9.93
C ASP A 103 0.75 0.43 -9.15
N ALA A 104 -0.24 -0.46 -9.12
CA ALA A 104 -1.51 -0.19 -8.46
C ALA A 104 -1.36 -0.08 -6.94
N LYS A 105 -2.11 0.84 -6.33
CA LYS A 105 -2.11 1.04 -4.87
C LYS A 105 -3.47 0.68 -4.29
N LEU A 106 -3.52 -0.29 -3.39
CA LEU A 106 -4.73 -0.60 -2.65
C LEU A 106 -5.17 0.60 -1.80
N LEU A 107 -6.47 0.85 -1.75
CA LEU A 107 -7.08 1.80 -0.83
C LEU A 107 -7.79 1.02 0.27
N ALA A 108 -7.39 1.23 1.51
CA ALA A 108 -7.87 0.46 2.64
C ALA A 108 -8.16 1.33 3.86
N VAL A 109 -8.97 0.80 4.74
CA VAL A 109 -9.22 1.32 6.08
C VAL A 109 -9.01 0.22 7.11
N PRO A 110 -8.69 0.54 8.37
CA PRO A 110 -8.64 -0.46 9.43
C PRO A 110 -9.97 -1.22 9.54
N VAL A 111 -9.90 -2.50 9.91
CA VAL A 111 -11.11 -3.30 10.15
C VAL A 111 -12.01 -2.63 11.20
N ASP A 112 -13.32 -2.84 11.12
CA ASP A 112 -14.32 -2.15 11.95
C ASP A 112 -14.10 -2.35 13.45
N LYS A 113 -13.45 -3.44 13.86
CA LYS A 113 -13.04 -3.68 15.25
C LYS A 113 -11.99 -2.69 15.75
N ILE A 114 -11.11 -2.21 14.88
CA ILE A 114 -10.05 -1.24 15.20
C ILE A 114 -10.56 0.19 15.04
N LEU A 115 -11.29 0.45 13.94
CA LEU A 115 -11.78 1.78 13.61
C LEU A 115 -13.25 1.74 13.17
N PRO A 116 -14.20 1.74 14.10
CA PRO A 116 -15.63 1.65 13.77
C PRO A 116 -16.19 2.90 13.08
N TRP A 117 -15.45 4.02 13.08
CA TRP A 117 -15.93 5.28 12.48
C TRP A 117 -16.10 5.18 10.96
N TYR A 118 -15.32 4.32 10.29
CA TYR A 118 -15.34 4.13 8.83
C TYR A 118 -16.11 2.87 8.40
N LYS A 119 -16.89 2.25 9.30
CA LYS A 119 -17.64 1.02 9.00
C LYS A 119 -18.57 1.11 7.78
N HIS A 120 -19.04 2.32 7.47
CA HIS A 120 -19.91 2.59 6.33
C HIS A 120 -19.16 2.81 5.01
N TRP A 121 -17.85 3.03 5.03
CA TRP A 121 -17.04 3.15 3.83
C TRP A 121 -16.80 1.76 3.23
N LYS A 122 -17.34 1.52 2.04
CA LYS A 122 -17.24 0.23 1.32
C LYS A 122 -16.54 0.36 -0.03
N ARG A 123 -16.43 1.59 -0.57
CA ARG A 123 -15.86 1.91 -1.86
C ARG A 123 -15.27 3.32 -1.85
N PRO A 124 -14.43 3.68 -2.86
CA PRO A 124 -13.80 4.99 -2.89
C PRO A 124 -14.78 6.16 -2.81
N GLU A 125 -15.94 6.04 -3.44
CA GLU A 125 -16.98 7.09 -3.50
C GLU A 125 -17.61 7.41 -2.14
N ASP A 126 -17.40 6.57 -1.13
CA ASP A 126 -17.84 6.85 0.25
C ASP A 126 -16.90 7.82 0.99
N ILE A 127 -15.74 8.13 0.40
CA ILE A 127 -14.75 9.07 0.93
C ILE A 127 -15.01 10.45 0.32
N ALA A 128 -14.74 11.51 1.09
CA ALA A 128 -14.83 12.86 0.58
C ALA A 128 -14.02 13.03 -0.72
N PRO A 129 -14.61 13.56 -1.81
CA PRO A 129 -13.94 13.68 -3.10
C PRO A 129 -12.60 14.43 -3.02
N GLU A 130 -12.51 15.45 -2.17
CA GLU A 130 -11.30 16.24 -1.96
C GLU A 130 -10.15 15.38 -1.45
N ARG A 131 -10.45 14.38 -0.62
CA ARG A 131 -9.44 13.45 -0.10
C ARG A 131 -8.91 12.54 -1.19
N LEU A 132 -9.78 12.01 -2.04
CA LEU A 132 -9.38 11.19 -3.18
C LEU A 132 -8.56 12.01 -4.19
N LEU A 133 -8.93 13.28 -4.42
CA LEU A 133 -8.17 14.19 -5.27
C LEU A 133 -6.78 14.49 -4.71
N GLN A 134 -6.64 14.71 -3.41
CA GLN A 134 -5.32 14.91 -2.76
C GLN A 134 -4.42 13.69 -2.94
N ILE A 135 -4.96 12.48 -2.73
CA ILE A 135 -4.21 11.23 -2.90
C ILE A 135 -3.76 11.10 -4.36
N ARG A 136 -4.68 11.27 -5.29
CA ARG A 136 -4.40 11.20 -6.73
C ARG A 136 -3.33 12.22 -7.13
N HIS A 137 -3.49 13.48 -6.76
CA HIS A 137 -2.54 14.56 -7.06
C HIS A 137 -1.13 14.25 -6.54
N PHE A 138 -1.01 13.72 -5.32
CA PHE A 138 0.28 13.32 -4.78
C PHE A 138 0.97 12.29 -5.70
N PHE A 139 0.28 11.21 -6.07
CA PHE A 139 0.88 10.16 -6.90
C PHE A 139 1.09 10.59 -8.35
N GLU A 140 0.34 11.55 -8.87
CA GLU A 140 0.57 12.14 -10.20
C GLU A 140 1.89 12.95 -10.25
N HIS A 141 2.32 13.55 -9.13
CA HIS A 141 3.37 14.57 -9.13
C HIS A 141 4.58 14.28 -8.24
N TYR A 142 4.53 13.27 -7.37
CA TYR A 142 5.61 13.06 -6.40
C TYR A 142 6.97 12.69 -7.00
N LYS A 143 7.01 12.21 -8.26
CA LYS A 143 8.21 11.90 -9.02
C LYS A 143 8.62 12.98 -10.03
N ASP A 144 7.88 14.09 -10.19
CA ASP A 144 8.12 15.10 -11.24
C ASP A 144 9.53 15.68 -11.24
N LEU A 145 10.17 15.78 -10.08
CA LEU A 145 11.53 16.30 -9.93
C LEU A 145 12.61 15.20 -9.96
N GLU A 146 12.22 13.94 -10.16
CA GLU A 146 13.14 12.80 -10.25
C GLU A 146 13.49 12.54 -11.73
N LYS A 147 14.76 12.67 -12.09
CA LYS A 147 15.20 12.53 -13.48
C LYS A 147 14.92 11.12 -14.03
N GLY A 148 14.22 11.08 -15.15
CA GLY A 148 13.92 9.83 -15.87
C GLY A 148 12.76 9.02 -15.28
N LYS A 149 12.11 9.54 -14.23
CA LYS A 149 10.92 8.92 -13.64
C LYS A 149 9.66 9.60 -14.11
N TRP A 150 8.60 8.83 -14.17
CA TRP A 150 7.25 9.31 -14.51
C TRP A 150 6.19 8.45 -13.83
N VAL A 151 5.01 8.99 -13.69
CA VAL A 151 3.83 8.27 -13.21
C VAL A 151 2.63 8.65 -14.07
N LYS A 152 1.82 7.66 -14.38
CA LYS A 152 0.52 7.83 -14.99
C LYS A 152 -0.54 7.26 -14.07
N VAL A 153 -1.39 8.13 -13.54
CA VAL A 153 -2.50 7.72 -12.69
C VAL A 153 -3.75 7.53 -13.56
N GLY A 154 -4.35 6.36 -13.49
CA GLY A 154 -5.59 6.01 -14.15
C GLY A 154 -6.80 6.56 -13.39
N GLY A 155 -7.44 5.72 -12.63
CA GLY A 155 -8.63 6.07 -11.85
C GLY A 155 -8.76 5.21 -10.60
N TRP A 156 -9.81 5.48 -9.84
CA TRP A 156 -10.22 4.63 -8.73
C TRP A 156 -11.04 3.46 -9.25
N LEU A 157 -10.65 2.26 -8.84
CA LEU A 157 -11.40 1.02 -9.05
C LEU A 157 -12.07 0.60 -7.74
N GLY A 158 -13.05 -0.27 -7.83
CA GLY A 158 -13.85 -0.68 -6.69
C GLY A 158 -13.19 -1.71 -5.77
N PRO A 159 -13.91 -2.16 -4.74
CA PRO A 159 -13.40 -3.14 -3.79
C PRO A 159 -13.18 -4.53 -4.40
N ASP A 160 -13.85 -4.89 -5.49
CA ASP A 160 -13.69 -6.20 -6.11
C ASP A 160 -12.34 -6.32 -6.84
N GLU A 161 -11.89 -5.27 -7.51
CA GLU A 161 -10.56 -5.18 -8.10
C GLU A 161 -9.48 -5.19 -7.00
N ALA A 162 -9.70 -4.49 -5.91
CA ALA A 162 -8.80 -4.51 -4.75
C ALA A 162 -8.68 -5.92 -4.15
N ARG A 163 -9.78 -6.65 -4.00
CA ARG A 163 -9.79 -8.05 -3.54
C ARG A 163 -9.03 -8.97 -4.49
N ALA A 164 -9.23 -8.78 -5.80
CA ALA A 164 -8.54 -9.57 -6.83
C ALA A 164 -7.03 -9.37 -6.76
N GLU A 165 -6.56 -8.13 -6.57
CA GLU A 165 -5.13 -7.81 -6.42
C GLU A 165 -4.53 -8.51 -5.20
N ILE A 166 -5.18 -8.43 -4.03
CA ILE A 166 -4.74 -9.10 -2.79
C ILE A 166 -4.59 -10.62 -3.01
N LEU A 167 -5.62 -11.25 -3.58
CA LEU A 167 -5.62 -12.70 -3.81
C LEU A 167 -4.57 -13.12 -4.84
N THR A 168 -4.36 -12.31 -5.88
CA THR A 168 -3.35 -12.55 -6.90
C THR A 168 -1.95 -12.44 -6.32
N GLY A 169 -1.67 -11.38 -5.56
CA GLY A 169 -0.40 -11.17 -4.89
C GLY A 169 -0.06 -12.29 -3.89
N ALA A 170 -1.03 -12.73 -3.08
CA ALA A 170 -0.84 -13.85 -2.16
C ALA A 170 -0.57 -15.17 -2.89
N LYS A 171 -1.26 -15.44 -4.00
CA LYS A 171 -1.01 -16.65 -4.83
C LYS A 171 0.38 -16.64 -5.47
N ARG A 172 0.85 -15.50 -5.96
CA ARG A 172 2.20 -15.34 -6.52
C ARG A 172 3.26 -15.66 -5.48
N TYR A 173 3.16 -15.07 -4.29
CA TYR A 173 4.07 -15.33 -3.19
C TYR A 173 4.15 -16.81 -2.83
N LEU A 174 3.00 -17.49 -2.68
CA LEU A 174 2.97 -18.93 -2.37
C LEU A 174 3.60 -19.79 -3.47
N LYS A 175 3.49 -19.38 -4.73
CA LYS A 175 4.11 -20.07 -5.87
C LYS A 175 5.62 -19.92 -5.86
N GLU A 176 6.11 -18.72 -5.56
CA GLU A 176 7.56 -18.43 -5.46
C GLU A 176 8.20 -19.20 -4.30
N LYS A 177 7.60 -19.15 -3.12
CA LYS A 177 8.07 -19.88 -1.95
C LYS A 177 8.17 -21.39 -2.19
N LYS A 178 7.24 -21.99 -2.96
CA LYS A 178 7.30 -23.42 -3.32
C LYS A 178 8.45 -23.75 -4.28
N LYS A 179 8.90 -22.81 -5.11
CA LYS A 179 10.06 -23.01 -5.99
C LYS A 179 11.35 -23.00 -5.20
N THR A 180 11.51 -22.06 -4.27
CA THR A 180 12.70 -21.91 -3.42
C THR A 180 12.94 -23.12 -2.49
N VAL A 181 11.87 -23.77 -2.00
CA VAL A 181 11.99 -24.98 -1.16
C VAL A 181 12.35 -26.24 -1.96
N LYS A 182 12.23 -26.22 -3.30
CA LYS A 182 12.53 -27.36 -4.18
C LYS A 182 13.91 -27.27 -4.85
N SER A 183 14.60 -26.16 -4.72
CA SER A 183 15.98 -25.92 -5.17
C SER A 183 16.95 -26.11 -4.00
#